data_d7ae10bfc354a7ad309640cef57d0f47
#
_entry.id   d7ae10bfc354a7ad309640cef57d0f47
#
_cell.length_a   1.000
_cell.length_b   1.000
_cell.length_c   1.000
_cell.angle_alpha   90.00
_cell.angle_beta   90.00
_cell.angle_gamma   90.00
#
_symmetry.space_group_name_H-M   'P 1'
#
loop_
_entity.id
_entity.type
_entity.pdbx_description
1 polymer ?
#
loop_
_entity_poly.entity_id
_entity_poly.type
_entity_poly.pdbx_seq_one_letter_code
_entity_poly.pdbx_strand_id
1 'polypeptide(L)'
;MTKPLGKPRQDSLRVVGDEASESTVVAVPKNTNLAIDVRDATLHYPLGAYARGSLKSVILSIFGHRDKSPKPTFVPALRTINLRVSFGERVALIGHNGSGKSTLLRALAGIYPLAAGDMTVVGRIGTLLDIGLGFEGESTGRENIYYRGMTMGYSRKQLRAVEEEIVKFADLGDFIDLPMRTYSAGMVVRLGFAISTQFHPDILLVDEVFGAGDAAFSRLALERMMAMVNNSGIFVVATHDLAMVQNVCSRVIWLDRGAIVRDGPPSSVIPDYIRYMAGDTAI
;
A
#
# COMPACT_ATOMS: atom_id res chain seq x y z
N MET A 1 26.76 -23.11 12.94
CA MET A 1 27.40 -21.91 12.38
C MET A 1 26.42 -21.25 11.43
N THR A 2 25.61 -20.33 11.91
CA THR A 2 24.63 -19.59 11.12
C THR A 2 25.28 -18.31 10.59
N LYS A 3 25.31 -18.16 9.26
CA LYS A 3 25.77 -16.94 8.57
C LYS A 3 25.01 -15.71 9.11
N PRO A 4 25.67 -14.56 9.33
CA PRO A 4 24.99 -13.33 9.70
C PRO A 4 24.09 -12.88 8.55
N LEU A 5 22.83 -12.56 8.86
CA LEU A 5 21.87 -11.91 7.94
C LEU A 5 22.50 -10.60 7.45
N GLY A 6 22.72 -10.50 6.14
CA GLY A 6 23.25 -9.32 5.48
C GLY A 6 22.32 -8.10 5.70
N LYS A 7 22.91 -6.90 5.64
CA LYS A 7 22.17 -5.64 5.61
C LYS A 7 21.12 -5.71 4.48
N PRO A 8 19.90 -5.16 4.66
CA PRO A 8 18.92 -5.10 3.58
C PRO A 8 19.54 -4.40 2.37
N ARG A 9 19.43 -5.01 1.20
CA ARG A 9 19.85 -4.39 -0.06
C ARG A 9 18.88 -3.25 -0.36
N GLN A 10 19.36 -2.03 -0.46
CA GLN A 10 18.55 -0.85 -0.84
C GLN A 10 18.04 -0.93 -2.30
N ASP A 11 18.53 -1.86 -3.10
CA ASP A 11 18.25 -1.99 -4.54
C ASP A 11 17.16 -3.04 -4.87
N SER A 12 16.41 -3.55 -3.90
CA SER A 12 15.47 -4.66 -4.10
C SER A 12 14.11 -4.25 -4.68
N LEU A 13 13.77 -2.97 -4.69
CA LEU A 13 12.57 -2.43 -5.32
C LEU A 13 12.96 -1.53 -6.50
N ARG A 14 12.47 -1.84 -7.70
CA ARG A 14 12.63 -1.01 -8.88
C ARG A 14 11.27 -0.54 -9.34
N VAL A 15 10.97 0.73 -9.07
CA VAL A 15 9.81 1.41 -9.63
C VAL A 15 10.28 2.18 -10.86
N VAL A 16 9.76 1.85 -12.03
CA VAL A 16 10.07 2.53 -13.29
C VAL A 16 8.90 3.45 -13.60
N GLY A 17 9.06 4.75 -13.34
CA GLY A 17 8.10 5.80 -13.65
C GLY A 17 8.69 6.83 -14.61
N ASP A 18 7.86 7.73 -15.10
CA ASP A 18 8.21 8.78 -16.09
C ASP A 18 9.29 9.74 -15.57
N GLU A 19 10.07 10.29 -16.52
CA GLU A 19 11.29 11.09 -16.31
C GLU A 19 11.08 12.32 -15.41
N ALA A 20 11.37 12.21 -14.12
CA ALA A 20 11.57 13.39 -13.25
C ALA A 20 12.43 13.14 -12.00
N SER A 21 13.18 12.04 -11.90
CA SER A 21 14.26 11.92 -10.90
C SER A 21 15.34 10.98 -11.43
N GLU A 22 16.62 11.37 -11.31
CA GLU A 22 17.78 10.54 -11.62
C GLU A 22 17.89 9.37 -10.64
N SER A 23 17.05 8.37 -10.80
CA SER A 23 17.23 7.04 -10.22
C SER A 23 17.35 6.06 -11.39
N THR A 24 18.39 5.31 -11.41
CA THR A 24 18.87 4.38 -12.43
C THR A 24 17.72 3.71 -13.20
N VAL A 25 17.45 4.22 -14.41
CA VAL A 25 16.49 3.64 -15.34
C VAL A 25 17.05 2.33 -15.84
N VAL A 26 16.56 1.21 -15.36
CA VAL A 26 16.81 -0.08 -15.99
C VAL A 26 15.84 -0.22 -17.14
N ALA A 27 16.36 -0.28 -18.38
CA ALA A 27 15.57 -0.50 -19.57
C ALA A 27 14.71 -1.77 -19.43
N VAL A 28 13.39 -1.57 -19.33
CA VAL A 28 12.44 -2.69 -19.38
C VAL A 28 12.37 -3.15 -20.84
N PRO A 29 12.39 -4.47 -21.10
CA PRO A 29 12.18 -4.96 -22.46
C PRO A 29 10.84 -4.47 -22.99
N LYS A 30 10.84 -3.76 -24.11
CA LYS A 30 9.68 -3.09 -24.73
C LYS A 30 8.52 -4.03 -25.15
N ASN A 31 8.54 -5.30 -24.74
CA ASN A 31 7.64 -6.32 -25.27
C ASN A 31 6.99 -7.22 -24.22
N THR A 32 6.97 -6.82 -22.93
CA THR A 32 6.28 -7.60 -21.89
C THR A 32 5.08 -6.81 -21.36
N ASN A 33 3.89 -7.40 -21.47
CA ASN A 33 2.67 -6.89 -20.86
C ASN A 33 2.71 -6.98 -19.30
N LEU A 34 3.85 -7.37 -18.75
CA LEU A 34 4.09 -7.59 -17.31
C LEU A 34 4.45 -6.26 -16.65
N ALA A 35 3.68 -5.88 -15.63
CA ALA A 35 3.91 -4.65 -14.90
C ALA A 35 4.35 -4.86 -13.44
N ILE A 36 4.04 -6.02 -12.83
CA ILE A 36 4.51 -6.40 -11.50
C ILE A 36 5.19 -7.76 -11.61
N ASP A 37 6.46 -7.85 -11.21
CA ASP A 37 7.22 -9.11 -11.14
C ASP A 37 7.90 -9.19 -9.77
N VAL A 38 7.45 -10.13 -8.95
CA VAL A 38 7.95 -10.40 -7.59
C VAL A 38 8.55 -11.78 -7.58
N ARG A 39 9.82 -11.88 -7.15
CA ARG A 39 10.57 -13.14 -7.12
C ARG A 39 11.16 -13.37 -5.74
N ASP A 40 10.78 -14.48 -5.11
CA ASP A 40 11.27 -14.96 -3.81
C ASP A 40 11.24 -13.87 -2.72
N ALA A 41 10.27 -12.96 -2.81
CA ALA A 41 10.19 -11.80 -1.92
C ALA A 41 9.88 -12.23 -0.49
N THR A 42 10.73 -11.79 0.42
CA THR A 42 10.60 -12.03 1.86
C THR A 42 10.65 -10.69 2.59
N LEU A 43 9.77 -10.50 3.56
CA LEU A 43 9.70 -9.30 4.38
C LEU A 43 9.56 -9.66 5.85
N HIS A 44 10.33 -8.97 6.70
CA HIS A 44 10.32 -9.19 8.13
C HIS A 44 10.08 -7.89 8.88
N TYR A 45 9.24 -7.91 9.92
CA TYR A 45 9.11 -6.80 10.86
C TYR A 45 10.12 -6.96 12.01
N PRO A 46 10.92 -5.93 12.32
CA PRO A 46 11.80 -5.97 13.49
C PRO A 46 10.98 -5.84 14.78
N LEU A 47 11.01 -6.84 15.64
CA LEU A 47 10.50 -6.74 17.00
C LEU A 47 11.56 -6.03 17.88
N GLY A 48 11.16 -4.97 18.57
CA GLY A 48 12.02 -4.30 19.56
C GLY A 48 12.93 -3.20 19.00
N ALA A 49 12.78 -2.77 17.74
CA ALA A 49 13.51 -1.61 17.18
C ALA A 49 13.21 -0.31 17.94
N TYR A 50 12.06 -0.19 18.59
CA TYR A 50 11.67 0.99 19.38
C TYR A 50 12.39 1.11 20.73
N ALA A 51 13.04 0.06 21.22
CA ALA A 51 13.78 0.11 22.50
C ALA A 51 15.17 0.79 22.39
N ARG A 52 15.66 1.04 21.18
CA ARG A 52 17.01 1.58 20.94
C ARG A 52 17.12 3.12 20.95
N GLY A 53 16.03 3.82 21.07
CA GLY A 53 15.98 5.31 21.03
C GLY A 53 15.97 6.02 22.39
N SER A 54 16.16 5.31 23.51
CA SER A 54 16.27 5.97 24.79
C SER A 54 17.63 6.67 24.90
N LEU A 55 17.65 7.98 25.18
CA LEU A 55 18.86 8.74 25.54
C LEU A 55 19.71 8.02 26.59
N LYS A 56 19.07 7.24 27.47
CA LYS A 56 19.70 6.39 28.47
C LYS A 56 20.60 5.31 27.88
N SER A 57 20.21 4.68 26.77
CA SER A 57 21.00 3.63 26.10
C SER A 57 22.22 4.22 25.35
N VAL A 58 22.09 5.44 24.81
CA VAL A 58 23.20 6.17 24.17
C VAL A 58 24.23 6.58 25.22
N ILE A 59 23.81 7.09 26.38
CA ILE A 59 24.71 7.49 27.48
C ILE A 59 25.43 6.26 28.06
N LEU A 60 24.74 5.13 28.27
CA LEU A 60 25.34 3.90 28.78
C LEU A 60 26.37 3.30 27.80
N SER A 61 26.18 3.45 26.49
CA SER A 61 27.15 2.97 25.49
C SER A 61 28.46 3.76 25.50
N ILE A 62 28.43 5.04 25.89
CA ILE A 62 29.62 5.93 26.03
C ILE A 62 30.45 5.50 27.25
N PHE A 63 29.85 4.93 28.29
CA PHE A 63 30.53 4.46 29.51
C PHE A 63 31.03 3.02 29.46
N GLY A 64 31.16 2.42 28.26
CA GLY A 64 31.87 1.15 28.10
C GLY A 64 31.12 -0.10 28.60
N HIS A 65 29.86 0.02 29.00
CA HIS A 65 29.02 -1.16 29.28
C HIS A 65 28.62 -1.78 27.94
N ARG A 66 29.20 -2.92 27.60
CA ARG A 66 28.72 -3.80 26.51
C ARG A 66 27.32 -4.29 26.90
N ASP A 67 26.33 -3.52 26.48
CA ASP A 67 24.93 -3.91 26.63
C ASP A 67 24.73 -5.21 25.86
N LYS A 68 24.38 -6.28 26.57
CA LYS A 68 23.92 -7.54 25.96
C LYS A 68 22.50 -7.29 25.45
N SER A 69 22.37 -6.34 24.51
CA SER A 69 21.10 -6.09 23.87
C SER A 69 20.60 -7.38 23.23
N PRO A 70 19.37 -7.84 23.50
CA PRO A 70 18.84 -9.00 22.85
C PRO A 70 18.92 -8.80 21.33
N LYS A 71 19.34 -9.84 20.60
CA LYS A 71 19.37 -9.80 19.13
C LYS A 71 17.99 -9.38 18.63
N PRO A 72 17.92 -8.49 17.62
CA PRO A 72 16.63 -8.10 17.08
C PRO A 72 15.87 -9.35 16.65
N THR A 73 14.73 -9.58 17.26
CA THR A 73 13.82 -10.65 16.86
C THR A 73 13.03 -10.13 15.67
N PHE A 74 12.97 -10.92 14.59
CA PHE A 74 12.21 -10.58 13.39
C PHE A 74 10.99 -11.47 13.27
N VAL A 75 9.84 -10.88 12.92
CA VAL A 75 8.63 -11.63 12.58
C VAL A 75 8.50 -11.66 11.06
N PRO A 76 8.47 -12.85 10.44
CA PRO A 76 8.25 -12.95 9.02
C PRO A 76 6.81 -12.54 8.68
N ALA A 77 6.68 -11.52 7.83
CA ALA A 77 5.40 -10.99 7.36
C ALA A 77 5.08 -11.47 5.94
N LEU A 78 6.11 -11.63 5.09
CA LEU A 78 6.01 -12.27 3.78
C LEU A 78 7.09 -13.35 3.68
N ARG A 79 6.74 -14.50 3.08
CA ARG A 79 7.58 -15.69 2.99
C ARG A 79 7.64 -16.17 1.54
N THR A 80 8.74 -15.89 0.85
CA THR A 80 9.04 -16.37 -0.50
C THR A 80 7.86 -16.15 -1.46
N ILE A 81 7.40 -14.89 -1.54
CA ILE A 81 6.32 -14.52 -2.47
C ILE A 81 6.86 -14.51 -3.88
N ASN A 82 6.19 -15.25 -4.76
CA ASN A 82 6.37 -15.20 -6.21
C ASN A 82 5.05 -14.77 -6.83
N LEU A 83 5.04 -13.61 -7.53
CA LEU A 83 3.84 -13.03 -8.08
C LEU A 83 4.16 -12.28 -9.37
N ARG A 84 3.36 -12.51 -10.40
CA ARG A 84 3.40 -11.74 -11.65
C ARG A 84 2.03 -11.19 -11.96
N VAL A 85 1.94 -9.89 -12.26
CA VAL A 85 0.69 -9.26 -12.67
C VAL A 85 0.93 -8.49 -13.95
N SER A 86 0.07 -8.72 -14.93
CA SER A 86 0.09 -8.09 -16.25
C SER A 86 -0.90 -6.94 -16.33
N PHE A 87 -0.69 -6.02 -17.25
CA PHE A 87 -1.68 -4.98 -17.55
C PHE A 87 -3.02 -5.59 -17.93
N GLY A 88 -4.11 -5.01 -17.44
CA GLY A 88 -5.48 -5.49 -17.61
C GLY A 88 -5.97 -6.40 -16.49
N GLU A 89 -5.10 -6.89 -15.59
CA GLU A 89 -5.52 -7.74 -14.49
C GLU A 89 -6.14 -6.94 -13.33
N ARG A 90 -7.19 -7.51 -12.76
CA ARG A 90 -7.84 -7.06 -11.52
C ARG A 90 -7.68 -8.15 -10.46
N VAL A 91 -6.77 -7.94 -9.53
CA VAL A 91 -6.31 -8.94 -8.57
C VAL A 91 -6.87 -8.65 -7.18
N ALA A 92 -7.52 -9.63 -6.57
CA ALA A 92 -7.88 -9.56 -5.15
C ALA A 92 -6.89 -10.35 -4.30
N LEU A 93 -6.46 -9.77 -3.19
CA LEU A 93 -5.74 -10.44 -2.11
C LEU A 93 -6.75 -10.78 -1.01
N ILE A 94 -6.96 -12.07 -0.76
CA ILE A 94 -7.84 -12.56 0.31
C ILE A 94 -7.04 -13.33 1.37
N GLY A 95 -7.61 -13.52 2.55
CA GLY A 95 -6.98 -14.23 3.67
C GLY A 95 -7.39 -13.60 5.00
N HIS A 96 -7.17 -14.30 6.09
CA HIS A 96 -7.49 -13.81 7.44
C HIS A 96 -6.66 -12.58 7.84
N ASN A 97 -7.02 -11.93 8.95
CA ASN A 97 -6.24 -10.81 9.50
C ASN A 97 -4.83 -11.29 9.90
N GLY A 98 -3.80 -10.53 9.49
CA GLY A 98 -2.40 -10.93 9.69
C GLY A 98 -1.85 -11.92 8.64
N SER A 99 -2.59 -12.28 7.59
CA SER A 99 -2.09 -13.16 6.52
C SER A 99 -1.02 -12.54 5.63
N GLY A 100 -0.82 -11.21 5.67
CA GLY A 100 0.20 -10.50 4.89
C GLY A 100 -0.32 -9.63 3.77
N LYS A 101 -1.65 -9.51 3.56
CA LYS A 101 -2.28 -8.71 2.47
C LYS A 101 -1.79 -7.27 2.43
N SER A 102 -2.01 -6.51 3.51
CA SER A 102 -1.61 -5.10 3.61
C SER A 102 -0.09 -4.94 3.56
N THR A 103 0.68 -5.93 4.05
CA THR A 103 2.13 -5.93 3.95
C THR A 103 2.59 -6.08 2.49
N LEU A 104 1.96 -6.97 1.73
CA LEU A 104 2.25 -7.14 0.30
C LEU A 104 1.90 -5.87 -0.48
N LEU A 105 0.73 -5.25 -0.23
CA LEU A 105 0.36 -3.98 -0.87
C LEU A 105 1.38 -2.87 -0.56
N ARG A 106 1.81 -2.73 0.71
CA ARG A 106 2.81 -1.72 1.09
C ARG A 106 4.19 -2.01 0.49
N ALA A 107 4.56 -3.28 0.33
CA ALA A 107 5.78 -3.66 -0.39
C ALA A 107 5.68 -3.29 -1.88
N LEU A 108 4.56 -3.61 -2.55
CA LEU A 108 4.31 -3.22 -3.95
C LEU A 108 4.32 -1.70 -4.13
N ALA A 109 3.83 -0.95 -3.16
CA ALA A 109 3.87 0.52 -3.14
C ALA A 109 5.26 1.11 -2.85
N GLY A 110 6.28 0.28 -2.57
CA GLY A 110 7.62 0.75 -2.21
C GLY A 110 7.77 1.28 -0.79
N ILE A 111 6.73 1.13 0.04
CA ILE A 111 6.74 1.63 1.44
C ILE A 111 7.61 0.75 2.33
N TYR A 112 7.57 -0.57 2.11
CA TYR A 112 8.37 -1.53 2.89
C TYR A 112 9.45 -2.19 2.04
N PRO A 113 10.73 -2.10 2.45
CA PRO A 113 11.81 -2.78 1.76
C PRO A 113 11.75 -4.29 1.99
N LEU A 114 12.14 -5.05 0.99
CA LEU A 114 12.30 -6.50 1.11
C LEU A 114 13.53 -6.87 1.96
N ALA A 115 13.44 -7.95 2.71
CA ALA A 115 14.57 -8.55 3.41
C ALA A 115 15.38 -9.45 2.44
N ALA A 116 14.71 -10.09 1.47
CA ALA A 116 15.31 -10.91 0.42
C ALA A 116 14.38 -10.99 -0.79
N GLY A 117 14.92 -11.42 -1.93
CA GLY A 117 14.21 -11.48 -3.21
C GLY A 117 14.24 -10.17 -3.97
N ASP A 118 13.56 -10.14 -5.11
CA ASP A 118 13.49 -9.00 -6.01
C ASP A 118 12.03 -8.62 -6.31
N MET A 119 11.80 -7.33 -6.53
CA MET A 119 10.48 -6.82 -6.93
C MET A 119 10.66 -5.71 -7.96
N THR A 120 9.98 -5.85 -9.08
CA THR A 120 9.93 -4.83 -10.14
C THR A 120 8.49 -4.42 -10.36
N VAL A 121 8.23 -3.12 -10.32
CA VAL A 121 6.92 -2.54 -10.61
C VAL A 121 7.10 -1.46 -11.66
N VAL A 122 6.34 -1.56 -12.76
CA VAL A 122 6.44 -0.67 -13.93
C VAL A 122 5.15 0.10 -14.09
N GLY A 123 5.23 1.42 -13.97
CA GLY A 123 4.08 2.33 -14.04
C GLY A 123 3.92 3.19 -12.80
N ARG A 124 3.06 4.19 -12.88
CA ARG A 124 2.74 5.07 -11.76
C ARG A 124 1.80 4.34 -10.80
N ILE A 125 2.20 4.24 -9.56
CA ILE A 125 1.42 3.61 -8.50
C ILE A 125 0.55 4.67 -7.81
N GLY A 126 -0.75 4.42 -7.77
CA GLY A 126 -1.70 5.13 -6.91
C GLY A 126 -2.12 4.23 -5.75
N THR A 127 -2.16 4.78 -4.56
CA THR A 127 -2.52 4.00 -3.37
C THR A 127 -3.71 4.60 -2.66
N LEU A 128 -4.66 3.75 -2.28
CA LEU A 128 -5.68 4.04 -1.29
C LEU A 128 -5.35 3.25 -0.01
N LEU A 129 -4.09 3.36 0.43
CA LEU A 129 -3.57 2.81 1.68
C LEU A 129 -3.48 3.97 2.68
N ASP A 130 -3.93 3.76 3.91
CA ASP A 130 -3.76 4.72 5.01
C ASP A 130 -4.20 6.17 4.63
N ILE A 131 -5.40 6.33 4.07
CA ILE A 131 -5.91 7.61 3.50
C ILE A 131 -5.84 8.78 4.50
N GLY A 132 -6.01 8.51 5.79
CA GLY A 132 -5.96 9.51 6.85
C GLY A 132 -4.55 9.90 7.32
N LEU A 133 -3.48 9.29 6.81
CA LEU A 133 -2.12 9.55 7.25
C LEU A 133 -1.38 10.58 6.38
N GLY A 134 -0.35 11.19 6.96
CA GLY A 134 0.56 12.08 6.23
C GLY A 134 0.06 13.51 6.08
N PHE A 135 -0.86 13.93 6.93
CA PHE A 135 -1.31 15.32 7.03
C PHE A 135 -0.56 16.11 8.10
N GLU A 136 -0.31 17.38 7.83
CA GLU A 136 0.25 18.34 8.78
C GLU A 136 -0.89 19.01 9.56
N GLY A 137 -0.98 18.76 10.85
CA GLY A 137 -2.09 19.19 11.69
C GLY A 137 -2.21 20.70 11.88
N GLU A 138 -1.09 21.41 11.88
CA GLU A 138 -1.08 22.87 12.06
C GLU A 138 -1.37 23.64 10.76
N SER A 139 -1.31 22.96 9.62
CA SER A 139 -1.64 23.52 8.32
C SER A 139 -3.11 23.33 7.96
N THR A 140 -3.62 24.19 7.09
CA THR A 140 -5.00 24.12 6.57
C THR A 140 -5.20 22.89 5.69
N GLY A 141 -6.47 22.52 5.46
CA GLY A 141 -6.79 21.46 4.50
C GLY A 141 -6.30 21.79 3.09
N ARG A 142 -6.40 23.06 2.70
CA ARG A 142 -5.93 23.55 1.39
C ARG A 142 -4.41 23.41 1.24
N GLU A 143 -3.63 23.75 2.25
CA GLU A 143 -2.18 23.53 2.25
C GLU A 143 -1.83 22.03 2.22
N ASN A 144 -2.59 21.21 2.91
CA ASN A 144 -2.40 19.77 2.93
C ASN A 144 -2.69 19.09 1.58
N ILE A 145 -3.51 19.69 0.70
CA ILE A 145 -3.65 19.24 -0.69
C ILE A 145 -2.27 19.24 -1.38
N TYR A 146 -1.50 20.31 -1.17
CA TYR A 146 -0.16 20.42 -1.77
C TYR A 146 0.85 19.49 -1.11
N TYR A 147 0.90 19.43 0.23
CA TYR A 147 1.84 18.58 0.92
C TYR A 147 1.66 17.11 0.54
N ARG A 148 0.44 16.62 0.65
CA ARG A 148 0.13 15.24 0.32
C ARG A 148 0.27 14.96 -1.19
N GLY A 149 -0.21 15.84 -2.05
CA GLY A 149 -0.07 15.67 -3.50
C GLY A 149 1.39 15.63 -3.94
N MET A 150 2.27 16.46 -3.35
CA MET A 150 3.70 16.43 -3.65
C MET A 150 4.37 15.15 -3.15
N THR A 151 3.97 14.59 -2.00
CA THR A 151 4.49 13.28 -1.56
C THR A 151 4.04 12.13 -2.46
N MET A 152 2.93 12.31 -3.18
CA MET A 152 2.47 11.37 -4.22
C MET A 152 3.16 11.60 -5.58
N GLY A 153 4.13 12.53 -5.67
CA GLY A 153 4.91 12.80 -6.87
C GLY A 153 4.31 13.85 -7.83
N TYR A 154 3.24 14.55 -7.43
CA TYR A 154 2.64 15.58 -8.29
C TYR A 154 3.29 16.94 -8.09
N SER A 155 3.52 17.65 -9.19
CA SER A 155 4.06 19.01 -9.16
C SER A 155 3.03 20.01 -8.63
N ARG A 156 3.51 21.11 -8.04
CA ARG A 156 2.65 22.20 -7.56
C ARG A 156 1.72 22.77 -8.64
N LYS A 157 2.17 22.77 -9.91
CA LYS A 157 1.37 23.22 -11.07
C LYS A 157 0.20 22.28 -11.32
N GLN A 158 0.44 20.97 -11.28
CA GLN A 158 -0.63 19.96 -11.44
C GLN A 158 -1.66 20.06 -10.32
N LEU A 159 -1.20 20.19 -9.07
CA LEU A 159 -2.07 20.32 -7.91
C LEU A 159 -2.94 21.59 -7.97
N ARG A 160 -2.36 22.73 -8.36
CA ARG A 160 -3.10 23.98 -8.54
C ARG A 160 -4.21 23.87 -9.58
N ALA A 161 -4.00 23.08 -10.65
CA ALA A 161 -4.98 22.91 -11.70
C ALA A 161 -6.22 22.12 -11.26
N VAL A 162 -6.10 21.31 -10.20
CA VAL A 162 -7.18 20.41 -9.70
C VAL A 162 -7.62 20.74 -8.28
N GLU A 163 -7.07 21.77 -7.65
CA GLU A 163 -7.33 22.15 -6.26
C GLU A 163 -8.83 22.33 -5.98
N GLU A 164 -9.52 23.09 -6.81
CA GLU A 164 -10.94 23.37 -6.63
C GLU A 164 -11.83 22.11 -6.82
N GLU A 165 -11.41 21.17 -7.67
CA GLU A 165 -12.09 19.88 -7.81
C GLU A 165 -11.93 19.02 -6.54
N ILE A 166 -10.72 19.02 -5.95
CA ILE A 166 -10.44 18.33 -4.69
C ILE A 166 -11.30 18.94 -3.57
N VAL A 167 -11.30 20.27 -3.45
CA VAL A 167 -12.09 21.01 -2.44
C VAL A 167 -13.57 20.69 -2.58
N LYS A 168 -14.10 20.78 -3.81
CA LYS A 168 -15.51 20.48 -4.10
C LYS A 168 -15.87 19.03 -3.74
N PHE A 169 -15.02 18.06 -4.08
CA PHE A 169 -15.29 16.66 -3.78
C PHE A 169 -15.21 16.36 -2.28
N ALA A 170 -14.23 16.95 -1.58
CA ALA A 170 -14.10 16.78 -0.13
C ALA A 170 -15.30 17.34 0.63
N ASP A 171 -15.94 18.38 0.09
CA ASP A 171 -17.17 19.03 0.61
C ASP A 171 -17.05 19.35 2.11
N LEU A 172 -16.00 20.11 2.46
CA LEU A 172 -15.70 20.49 3.84
C LEU A 172 -16.17 21.90 4.20
N GLY A 173 -16.73 22.64 3.25
CA GLY A 173 -17.13 24.04 3.44
C GLY A 173 -15.93 24.89 3.89
N ASP A 174 -16.18 25.82 4.81
CA ASP A 174 -15.16 26.75 5.33
C ASP A 174 -14.04 26.06 6.10
N PHE A 175 -14.23 24.81 6.52
CA PHE A 175 -13.18 24.05 7.22
C PHE A 175 -11.94 23.85 6.37
N ILE A 176 -12.04 23.89 5.03
CA ILE A 176 -10.89 23.70 4.14
C ILE A 176 -9.74 24.69 4.42
N ASP A 177 -10.07 25.89 4.90
CA ASP A 177 -9.13 26.95 5.20
C ASP A 177 -8.79 27.04 6.71
N LEU A 178 -9.23 26.06 7.52
CA LEU A 178 -8.88 25.92 8.93
C LEU A 178 -7.80 24.85 9.13
N PRO A 179 -7.01 24.93 10.23
CA PRO A 179 -6.01 23.92 10.57
C PRO A 179 -6.59 22.52 10.72
N MET A 180 -5.95 21.50 10.14
CA MET A 180 -6.47 20.12 10.13
C MET A 180 -6.62 19.49 11.52
N ARG A 181 -5.94 19.99 12.56
CA ARG A 181 -6.16 19.57 13.95
C ARG A 181 -7.58 19.82 14.45
N THR A 182 -8.36 20.65 13.76
CA THR A 182 -9.78 20.91 14.07
C THR A 182 -10.74 19.96 13.35
N TYR A 183 -10.21 19.09 12.46
CA TYR A 183 -11.04 18.19 11.67
C TYR A 183 -11.49 16.97 12.46
N SER A 184 -12.71 16.53 12.17
CA SER A 184 -13.15 15.19 12.58
C SER A 184 -12.43 14.12 11.76
N ALA A 185 -12.41 12.88 12.26
CA ALA A 185 -11.82 11.75 11.52
C ALA A 185 -12.46 11.57 10.12
N GLY A 186 -13.77 11.79 10.02
CA GLY A 186 -14.49 11.75 8.74
C GLY A 186 -14.01 12.83 7.76
N MET A 187 -13.78 14.06 8.23
CA MET A 187 -13.27 15.15 7.39
C MET A 187 -11.86 14.87 6.88
N VAL A 188 -11.00 14.31 7.73
CA VAL A 188 -9.64 13.87 7.34
C VAL A 188 -9.70 12.83 6.24
N VAL A 189 -10.58 11.83 6.38
CA VAL A 189 -10.76 10.78 5.37
C VAL A 189 -11.34 11.35 4.08
N ARG A 190 -12.34 12.24 4.13
CA ARG A 190 -12.93 12.88 2.95
C ARG A 190 -11.87 13.65 2.15
N LEU A 191 -11.06 14.48 2.81
CA LEU A 191 -9.98 15.22 2.15
C LEU A 191 -8.90 14.26 1.59
N GLY A 192 -8.46 13.30 2.40
CA GLY A 192 -7.47 12.32 1.98
C GLY A 192 -7.89 11.50 0.77
N PHE A 193 -9.15 11.07 0.73
CA PHE A 193 -9.74 10.36 -0.39
C PHE A 193 -9.84 11.27 -1.63
N ALA A 194 -10.31 12.52 -1.47
CA ALA A 194 -10.40 13.49 -2.55
C ALA A 194 -9.05 13.71 -3.24
N ILE A 195 -7.97 13.88 -2.46
CA ILE A 195 -6.62 14.06 -2.99
C ILE A 195 -6.14 12.78 -3.69
N SER A 196 -6.28 11.61 -3.02
CA SER A 196 -5.74 10.34 -3.51
C SER A 196 -6.42 9.84 -4.78
N THR A 197 -7.67 10.26 -5.02
CA THR A 197 -8.47 9.84 -6.19
C THR A 197 -8.51 10.87 -7.32
N GLN A 198 -7.80 11.99 -7.19
CA GLN A 198 -7.80 13.03 -8.21
C GLN A 198 -7.03 12.64 -9.48
N PHE A 199 -6.05 11.78 -9.34
CA PHE A 199 -5.17 11.39 -10.44
C PHE A 199 -5.38 9.93 -10.83
N HIS A 200 -5.12 9.60 -12.10
CA HIS A 200 -5.29 8.26 -12.64
C HIS A 200 -3.94 7.55 -12.67
N PRO A 201 -3.70 6.56 -11.79
CA PRO A 201 -2.49 5.76 -11.80
C PRO A 201 -2.56 4.66 -12.87
N ASP A 202 -1.38 4.14 -13.26
CA ASP A 202 -1.28 2.94 -14.09
C ASP A 202 -1.58 1.67 -13.27
N ILE A 203 -1.21 1.70 -11.98
CA ILE A 203 -1.42 0.62 -11.00
C ILE A 203 -2.13 1.21 -9.78
N LEU A 204 -3.33 0.71 -9.47
CA LEU A 204 -4.11 1.12 -8.31
C LEU A 204 -4.04 0.04 -7.23
N LEU A 205 -3.52 0.41 -6.05
CA LEU A 205 -3.43 -0.47 -4.87
C LEU A 205 -4.41 0.00 -3.79
N VAL A 206 -5.28 -0.89 -3.33
CA VAL A 206 -6.36 -0.56 -2.38
C VAL A 206 -6.34 -1.54 -1.20
N ASP A 207 -6.35 -1.01 0.03
CA ASP A 207 -6.45 -1.80 1.26
C ASP A 207 -7.75 -1.43 2.00
N GLU A 208 -8.73 -2.29 1.96
CA GLU A 208 -9.99 -2.28 2.74
C GLU A 208 -10.56 -0.89 3.10
N VAL A 209 -10.75 -0.01 2.13
CA VAL A 209 -10.87 1.45 2.29
C VAL A 209 -12.26 1.94 2.78
N PHE A 210 -13.31 1.11 2.77
CA PHE A 210 -14.68 1.62 2.83
C PHE A 210 -15.37 1.52 4.20
N GLY A 211 -14.83 2.19 5.22
CA GLY A 211 -15.47 2.26 6.54
C GLY A 211 -15.62 3.66 7.15
N ALA A 212 -15.19 4.73 6.49
CA ALA A 212 -15.15 6.04 7.10
C ALA A 212 -15.87 7.11 6.25
N GLY A 213 -17.00 7.58 6.75
CA GLY A 213 -17.81 8.64 6.17
C GLY A 213 -19.29 8.42 6.40
N ASP A 214 -20.09 9.43 6.12
CA ASP A 214 -21.55 9.27 6.05
C ASP A 214 -21.95 8.47 4.78
N ALA A 215 -23.19 7.99 4.75
CA ALA A 215 -23.71 7.15 3.67
C ALA A 215 -23.68 7.87 2.29
N ALA A 216 -23.83 9.20 2.28
CA ALA A 216 -23.82 9.98 1.04
C ALA A 216 -22.42 10.05 0.45
N PHE A 217 -21.41 10.35 1.28
CA PHE A 217 -20.01 10.36 0.86
C PHE A 217 -19.54 8.96 0.44
N SER A 218 -19.91 7.91 1.17
CA SER A 218 -19.55 6.53 0.85
C SER A 218 -20.00 6.13 -0.55
N ARG A 219 -21.19 6.56 -1.00
CA ARG A 219 -21.67 6.31 -2.35
C ARG A 219 -20.82 7.03 -3.41
N LEU A 220 -20.55 8.32 -3.22
CA LEU A 220 -19.70 9.11 -4.12
C LEU A 220 -18.28 8.57 -4.18
N ALA A 221 -17.74 8.16 -3.04
CA ALA A 221 -16.41 7.54 -2.96
C ALA A 221 -16.34 6.23 -3.73
N LEU A 222 -17.36 5.37 -3.60
CA LEU A 222 -17.45 4.12 -4.35
C LEU A 222 -17.51 4.37 -5.85
N GLU A 223 -18.38 5.30 -6.31
CA GLU A 223 -18.50 5.67 -7.72
C GLU A 223 -17.14 6.15 -8.27
N ARG A 224 -16.45 7.04 -7.53
CA ARG A 224 -15.15 7.57 -7.94
C ARG A 224 -14.06 6.49 -7.94
N MET A 225 -14.04 5.60 -6.95
CA MET A 225 -13.13 4.46 -6.94
C MET A 225 -13.37 3.54 -8.13
N MET A 226 -14.62 3.19 -8.43
CA MET A 226 -14.93 2.33 -9.59
C MET A 226 -14.52 2.98 -10.90
N ALA A 227 -14.64 4.30 -11.02
CA ALA A 227 -14.09 5.02 -12.16
C ALA A 227 -12.55 4.89 -12.25
N MET A 228 -11.84 4.99 -11.12
CA MET A 228 -10.39 4.76 -11.09
C MET A 228 -10.03 3.31 -11.48
N VAL A 229 -10.73 2.32 -10.95
CA VAL A 229 -10.53 0.90 -11.28
C VAL A 229 -10.69 0.66 -12.79
N ASN A 230 -11.70 1.30 -13.41
CA ASN A 230 -11.93 1.15 -14.84
C ASN A 230 -10.88 1.84 -15.72
N ASN A 231 -10.23 2.88 -15.20
CA ASN A 231 -9.23 3.66 -15.92
C ASN A 231 -7.78 3.24 -15.58
N SER A 232 -7.56 2.40 -14.56
CA SER A 232 -6.23 1.88 -14.25
C SER A 232 -5.86 0.69 -15.12
N GLY A 233 -4.57 0.56 -15.43
CA GLY A 233 -4.04 -0.59 -16.15
C GLY A 233 -4.02 -1.87 -15.30
N ILE A 234 -3.80 -1.73 -13.99
CA ILE A 234 -3.83 -2.81 -13.00
C ILE A 234 -4.58 -2.34 -11.77
N PHE A 235 -5.38 -3.23 -11.21
CA PHE A 235 -6.03 -3.05 -9.92
C PHE A 235 -5.66 -4.18 -8.98
N VAL A 236 -5.13 -3.87 -7.79
CA VAL A 236 -4.86 -4.84 -6.73
C VAL A 236 -5.57 -4.38 -5.46
N VAL A 237 -6.45 -5.22 -4.94
CA VAL A 237 -7.22 -4.90 -3.71
C VAL A 237 -7.03 -5.97 -2.65
N ALA A 238 -6.77 -5.56 -1.41
CA ALA A 238 -6.91 -6.42 -0.25
C ALA A 238 -8.29 -6.20 0.36
N THR A 239 -9.09 -7.24 0.46
CA THR A 239 -10.46 -7.16 0.99
C THR A 239 -10.94 -8.50 1.55
N HIS A 240 -11.95 -8.44 2.41
CA HIS A 240 -12.73 -9.59 2.86
C HIS A 240 -14.11 -9.66 2.19
N ASP A 241 -14.49 -8.67 1.39
CA ASP A 241 -15.75 -8.67 0.63
C ASP A 241 -15.66 -9.58 -0.61
N LEU A 242 -16.01 -10.84 -0.43
CA LEU A 242 -15.97 -11.83 -1.50
C LEU A 242 -16.99 -11.55 -2.61
N ALA A 243 -18.08 -10.84 -2.33
CA ALA A 243 -19.05 -10.47 -3.35
C ALA A 243 -18.47 -9.41 -4.30
N MET A 244 -17.79 -8.39 -3.75
CA MET A 244 -17.04 -7.42 -4.55
C MET A 244 -15.95 -8.12 -5.38
N VAL A 245 -15.20 -9.06 -4.80
CA VAL A 245 -14.17 -9.81 -5.50
C VAL A 245 -14.73 -10.57 -6.70
N GLN A 246 -15.87 -11.26 -6.55
CA GLN A 246 -16.52 -12.00 -7.64
C GLN A 246 -16.97 -11.11 -8.80
N ASN A 247 -17.40 -9.88 -8.48
CA ASN A 247 -17.94 -8.96 -9.49
C ASN A 247 -16.89 -8.10 -10.20
N VAL A 248 -15.76 -7.81 -9.52
CA VAL A 248 -14.79 -6.82 -10.01
C VAL A 248 -13.46 -7.45 -10.41
N CYS A 249 -13.03 -8.53 -9.73
CA CYS A 249 -11.69 -9.09 -9.92
C CYS A 249 -11.69 -10.28 -10.90
N SER A 250 -10.66 -10.33 -11.74
CA SER A 250 -10.42 -11.46 -12.65
C SER A 250 -9.57 -12.57 -12.04
N ARG A 251 -8.85 -12.25 -10.95
CA ARG A 251 -7.90 -13.16 -10.29
C ARG A 251 -7.90 -12.94 -8.79
N VAL A 252 -7.74 -14.02 -8.05
CA VAL A 252 -7.70 -14.04 -6.59
C VAL A 252 -6.42 -14.71 -6.14
N ILE A 253 -5.71 -14.06 -5.23
CA ILE A 253 -4.55 -14.58 -4.53
C ILE A 253 -4.92 -14.75 -3.07
N TRP A 254 -4.96 -16.01 -2.62
CA TRP A 254 -5.19 -16.31 -1.22
C TRP A 254 -3.86 -16.37 -0.47
N LEU A 255 -3.72 -15.49 0.52
CA LEU A 255 -2.57 -15.42 1.41
C LEU A 255 -2.91 -16.07 2.76
N ASP A 256 -2.00 -16.90 3.26
CA ASP A 256 -2.01 -17.40 4.63
C ASP A 256 -0.60 -17.30 5.24
N ARG A 257 -0.48 -16.73 6.44
CA ARG A 257 0.77 -16.59 7.20
C ARG A 257 1.96 -16.10 6.36
N GLY A 258 1.70 -15.14 5.48
CA GLY A 258 2.72 -14.52 4.64
C GLY A 258 3.11 -15.30 3.38
N ALA A 259 2.44 -16.40 3.06
CA ALA A 259 2.67 -17.19 1.85
C ALA A 259 1.43 -17.19 0.95
N ILE A 260 1.63 -17.36 -0.36
CA ILE A 260 0.53 -17.60 -1.30
C ILE A 260 0.13 -19.08 -1.20
N VAL A 261 -1.13 -19.32 -0.83
CA VAL A 261 -1.72 -20.68 -0.74
C VAL A 261 -2.34 -21.07 -2.07
N ARG A 262 -3.07 -20.13 -2.68
CA ARG A 262 -3.72 -20.31 -3.97
C ARG A 262 -3.71 -19.05 -4.79
N ASP A 263 -3.70 -19.25 -6.10
CA ASP A 263 -3.71 -18.19 -7.10
C ASP A 263 -4.55 -18.70 -8.30
N GLY A 264 -5.58 -17.96 -8.69
CA GLY A 264 -6.45 -18.36 -9.78
C GLY A 264 -7.71 -17.50 -9.91
N PRO A 265 -8.67 -17.92 -10.74
CA PRO A 265 -9.93 -17.19 -10.92
C PRO A 265 -10.80 -17.26 -9.65
N PRO A 266 -11.66 -16.22 -9.41
CA PRO A 266 -12.56 -16.18 -8.25
C PRO A 266 -13.39 -17.45 -8.08
N SER A 267 -13.87 -18.02 -9.18
CA SER A 267 -14.71 -19.23 -9.17
C SER A 267 -14.03 -20.48 -8.60
N SER A 268 -12.70 -20.54 -8.61
CA SER A 268 -11.95 -21.66 -8.04
C SER A 268 -11.41 -21.37 -6.65
N VAL A 269 -10.89 -20.16 -6.41
CA VAL A 269 -10.19 -19.84 -5.16
C VAL A 269 -11.16 -19.54 -4.02
N ILE A 270 -12.26 -18.83 -4.28
CA ILE A 270 -13.23 -18.43 -3.23
C ILE A 270 -13.90 -19.64 -2.58
N PRO A 271 -14.40 -20.66 -3.31
CA PRO A 271 -15.00 -21.82 -2.67
C PRO A 271 -14.04 -22.59 -1.76
N ASP A 272 -12.77 -22.69 -2.15
CA ASP A 272 -11.76 -23.35 -1.35
C ASP A 272 -11.41 -22.54 -0.09
N TYR A 273 -11.33 -21.21 -0.23
CA TYR A 273 -11.12 -20.30 0.91
C TYR A 273 -12.28 -20.40 1.92
N ILE A 274 -13.53 -20.43 1.45
CA ILE A 274 -14.71 -20.56 2.33
C ILE A 274 -14.68 -21.90 3.07
N ARG A 275 -14.35 -23.02 2.40
CA ARG A 275 -14.22 -24.33 3.04
C ARG A 275 -13.15 -24.34 4.11
N TYR A 276 -11.99 -23.79 3.80
CA TYR A 276 -10.90 -23.66 4.77
C TYR A 276 -11.30 -22.84 6.02
N MET A 277 -12.01 -21.72 5.81
CA MET A 277 -12.49 -20.87 6.92
C MET A 277 -13.57 -21.57 7.76
N ALA A 278 -14.31 -22.52 7.18
CA ALA A 278 -15.28 -23.35 7.89
C ALA A 278 -14.64 -24.51 8.68
N GLY A 279 -13.30 -24.68 8.63
CA GLY A 279 -12.56 -25.71 9.35
C GLY A 279 -12.34 -27.00 8.57
N ASP A 280 -12.65 -27.01 7.28
CA ASP A 280 -12.37 -28.15 6.38
C ASP A 280 -10.91 -28.03 5.91
N THR A 281 -10.01 -28.75 6.60
CA THR A 281 -8.55 -28.68 6.38
C THR A 281 -8.04 -29.57 5.23
N ALA A 282 -8.90 -30.20 4.49
CA ALA A 282 -8.53 -31.00 3.32
C ALA A 282 -8.36 -30.14 2.06
N ILE A 283 -7.23 -29.38 1.99
CA ILE A 283 -6.79 -28.65 0.79
C ILE A 283 -5.36 -29.06 0.43
#